data_2fd2dc70ef6b28283e4dd7c2044dbe5b
#
_entry.id   2fd2dc70ef6b28283e4dd7c2044dbe5b
#
_cell.length_a   1.000
_cell.length_b   1.000
_cell.length_c   1.000
_cell.angle_alpha   90.00
_cell.angle_beta   90.00
_cell.angle_gamma   90.00
#
_symmetry.space_group_name_H-M   'P 1'
#
loop_
_entity.id
_entity.type
_entity.pdbx_description
1 polymer ?
#
loop_
_entity_poly.entity_id
_entity_poly.type
_entity_poly.pdbx_seq_one_letter_code
_entity_poly.pdbx_strand_id
1 'polypeptide(L)'
;MELIFEVRETEAGGYAARAPGHSIVAEADGWEALRKRAVAAASLHFKDAPARPELIRLHLVKDELIAARTGEPASETAPEAWMRALEPALITAPELEGVLAELSRREPIFHRPEFGTSRADFERMTAEDYWETGASGRRYSRKSVLDGLEERFSVPHADVWETREFHCRRLSEDTYLLTYTLLQDHQRLTRRATIWRKTPDGWKIVYHQGTIV
;
A
#
# COMPACT_ATOMS: atom_id res chain seq x y z
N MET A 1 -2.21 17.47 -17.36
CA MET A 1 -1.97 16.46 -16.30
C MET A 1 -1.29 17.13 -15.13
N GLU A 2 -1.73 16.86 -13.89
CA GLU A 2 -1.09 17.37 -12.66
C GLU A 2 -0.20 16.28 -12.06
N LEU A 3 1.04 16.62 -11.66
CA LEU A 3 1.95 15.77 -10.92
C LEU A 3 2.01 16.24 -9.47
N ILE A 4 1.73 15.34 -8.54
CA ILE A 4 1.72 15.65 -7.10
C ILE A 4 2.97 15.08 -6.46
N PHE A 5 3.71 15.90 -5.72
CA PHE A 5 4.76 15.47 -4.81
C PHE A 5 4.26 15.56 -3.37
N GLU A 6 4.40 14.49 -2.62
CA GLU A 6 4.32 14.52 -1.17
C GLU A 6 5.65 15.03 -0.63
N VAL A 7 5.60 16.07 0.19
CA VAL A 7 6.77 16.71 0.78
C VAL A 7 6.75 16.49 2.29
N ARG A 8 7.89 16.14 2.86
CA ARG A 8 8.10 16.05 4.31
C ARG A 8 9.34 16.84 4.69
N GLU A 9 9.31 17.40 5.89
CA GLU A 9 10.52 17.97 6.51
C GLU A 9 11.47 16.83 6.89
N THR A 10 12.76 17.02 6.69
CA THR A 10 13.81 16.07 7.09
C THR A 10 14.33 16.42 8.48
N GLU A 11 14.89 15.45 9.19
CA GLU A 11 15.52 15.67 10.53
C GLU A 11 16.63 16.74 10.50
N ALA A 12 17.26 16.94 9.35
CA ALA A 12 18.28 17.96 9.14
C ALA A 12 17.71 19.38 8.87
N GLY A 13 16.39 19.57 8.93
CA GLY A 13 15.74 20.86 8.69
C GLY A 13 15.52 21.22 7.22
N GLY A 14 15.74 20.26 6.28
CA GLY A 14 15.44 20.42 4.88
C GLY A 14 14.09 19.79 4.49
N TYR A 15 13.90 19.54 3.20
CA TYR A 15 12.69 18.93 2.63
C TYR A 15 13.03 17.78 1.71
N ALA A 16 12.26 16.70 1.81
CA ALA A 16 12.26 15.59 0.87
C ALA A 16 10.88 15.51 0.19
N ALA A 17 10.87 15.40 -1.13
CA ALA A 17 9.68 15.31 -1.95
C ALA A 17 9.69 14.03 -2.78
N ARG A 18 8.57 13.32 -2.83
CA ARG A 18 8.38 12.10 -3.62
C ARG A 18 7.08 12.19 -4.41
N ALA A 19 7.11 11.85 -5.69
CA ALA A 19 5.89 11.76 -6.49
C ALA A 19 5.32 10.33 -6.41
N PRO A 20 4.17 10.10 -5.72
CA PRO A 20 3.53 8.79 -5.65
C PRO A 20 3.17 8.27 -7.05
N GLY A 21 3.50 7.00 -7.31
CA GLY A 21 3.26 6.37 -8.63
C GLY A 21 4.33 6.66 -9.68
N HIS A 22 5.38 7.43 -9.32
CA HIS A 22 6.52 7.70 -10.17
C HIS A 22 7.82 7.52 -9.38
N SER A 23 8.89 7.06 -10.05
CA SER A 23 10.22 6.96 -9.42
C SER A 23 10.92 8.32 -9.43
N ILE A 24 10.25 9.35 -8.87
CA ILE A 24 10.77 10.72 -8.84
C ILE A 24 10.90 11.14 -7.37
N VAL A 25 12.11 11.54 -6.98
CA VAL A 25 12.41 12.12 -5.68
C VAL A 25 13.20 13.42 -5.85
N ALA A 26 13.03 14.35 -4.93
CA ALA A 26 13.78 15.59 -4.85
C ALA A 26 14.02 15.95 -3.38
N GLU A 27 15.24 16.36 -3.03
CA GLU A 27 15.60 16.80 -1.69
C GLU A 27 16.29 18.14 -1.74
N ALA A 28 16.07 19.00 -0.74
CA ALA A 28 16.72 20.30 -0.64
C ALA A 28 16.67 20.85 0.78
N ASP A 29 17.63 21.71 1.11
CA ASP A 29 17.71 22.37 2.44
C ASP A 29 16.67 23.49 2.62
N GLY A 30 15.95 23.88 1.56
CA GLY A 30 14.94 24.93 1.62
C GLY A 30 13.85 24.79 0.56
N TRP A 31 12.68 25.38 0.85
CA TRP A 31 11.47 25.26 0.03
C TRP A 31 11.66 25.74 -1.42
N GLU A 32 12.34 26.87 -1.64
CA GLU A 32 12.60 27.37 -2.98
C GLU A 32 13.55 26.47 -3.79
N ALA A 33 14.55 25.90 -3.12
CA ALA A 33 15.45 24.94 -3.75
C ALA A 33 14.71 23.64 -4.09
N LEU A 34 13.81 23.18 -3.20
CA LEU A 34 12.98 22.01 -3.45
C LEU A 34 12.08 22.19 -4.67
N ARG A 35 11.42 23.36 -4.81
CA ARG A 35 10.58 23.67 -5.98
C ARG A 35 11.35 23.54 -7.29
N LYS A 36 12.55 24.09 -7.34
CA LYS A 36 13.42 24.01 -8.53
C LYS A 36 13.83 22.56 -8.82
N ARG A 37 14.21 21.81 -7.80
CA ARG A 37 14.61 20.39 -7.96
C ARG A 37 13.43 19.50 -8.36
N ALA A 38 12.24 19.69 -7.81
CA ALA A 38 11.04 18.94 -8.19
C ALA A 38 10.66 19.17 -9.66
N VAL A 39 10.74 20.43 -10.14
CA VAL A 39 10.51 20.76 -11.55
C VAL A 39 11.54 20.11 -12.44
N ALA A 40 12.82 20.17 -12.08
CA ALA A 40 13.91 19.56 -12.86
C ALA A 40 13.78 18.03 -12.92
N ALA A 41 13.48 17.38 -11.77
CA ALA A 41 13.29 15.94 -11.69
C ALA A 41 12.07 15.47 -12.51
N ALA A 42 10.96 16.18 -12.45
CA ALA A 42 9.78 15.92 -13.27
C ALA A 42 10.10 16.08 -14.77
N SER A 43 10.78 17.17 -15.16
CA SER A 43 11.16 17.43 -16.55
C SER A 43 12.07 16.35 -17.11
N LEU A 44 12.99 15.84 -16.31
CA LEU A 44 13.89 14.75 -16.70
C LEU A 44 13.12 13.43 -16.87
N HIS A 45 12.26 13.10 -15.91
CA HIS A 45 11.50 11.86 -15.92
C HIS A 45 10.53 11.77 -17.10
N PHE A 46 9.86 12.88 -17.44
CA PHE A 46 8.91 12.96 -18.55
C PHE A 46 9.51 13.46 -19.86
N LYS A 47 10.84 13.44 -19.98
CA LYS A 47 11.54 14.00 -21.16
C LYS A 47 11.04 13.39 -22.47
N ASP A 48 10.89 12.07 -22.49
CA ASP A 48 10.50 11.30 -23.68
C ASP A 48 9.05 10.79 -23.60
N ALA A 49 8.28 11.23 -22.60
CA ALA A 49 6.88 10.82 -22.45
C ALA A 49 5.96 11.57 -23.42
N PRO A 50 4.93 10.90 -23.96
CA PRO A 50 3.96 11.51 -24.89
C PRO A 50 3.12 12.61 -24.23
N ALA A 51 2.98 12.59 -22.90
CA ALA A 51 2.29 13.62 -22.12
C ALA A 51 3.17 14.06 -20.94
N ARG A 52 3.35 15.38 -20.80
CA ARG A 52 4.12 15.98 -19.72
C ARG A 52 3.16 16.64 -18.71
N PRO A 53 3.48 16.66 -17.41
CA PRO A 53 2.69 17.41 -16.45
C PRO A 53 2.75 18.92 -16.76
N GLU A 54 1.58 19.55 -16.78
CA GLU A 54 1.42 21.00 -16.92
C GLU A 54 1.50 21.71 -15.58
N LEU A 55 1.12 20.99 -14.51
CA LEU A 55 1.13 21.49 -13.15
C LEU A 55 1.90 20.51 -12.25
N ILE A 56 2.66 21.07 -11.32
CA ILE A 56 3.32 20.34 -10.23
C ILE A 56 2.76 20.90 -8.93
N ARG A 57 2.18 20.01 -8.11
CA ARG A 57 1.74 20.32 -6.75
C ARG A 57 2.74 19.78 -5.76
N LEU A 58 3.25 20.63 -4.87
CA LEU A 58 3.97 20.23 -3.69
C LEU A 58 2.99 20.18 -2.52
N HIS A 59 2.70 19.00 -2.01
CA HIS A 59 1.80 18.76 -0.89
C HIS A 59 2.65 18.53 0.35
N LEU A 60 2.78 19.56 1.21
CA LEU A 60 3.51 19.43 2.48
C LEU A 60 2.65 18.66 3.48
N VAL A 61 3.16 17.51 3.91
CA VAL A 61 2.60 16.71 5.00
C VAL A 61 3.37 17.05 6.27
N LYS A 62 2.69 17.60 7.26
CA LYS A 62 3.24 17.91 8.56
C LYS A 62 2.44 17.17 9.62
N ASP A 63 3.11 16.28 10.33
CA ASP A 63 2.57 15.61 11.51
C ASP A 63 3.14 16.28 12.76
N GLU A 64 2.27 16.65 13.69
CA GLU A 64 2.66 17.20 15.00
C GLU A 64 1.96 16.39 16.09
N LEU A 65 2.75 15.84 16.98
CA LEU A 65 2.27 15.12 18.15
C LEU A 65 2.23 16.05 19.34
N ILE A 66 1.04 16.24 19.90
CA ILE A 66 0.82 17.10 21.07
C ILE A 66 0.29 16.24 22.21
N ALA A 67 0.91 16.33 23.38
CA ALA A 67 0.44 15.64 24.56
C ALA A 67 -0.91 16.23 25.00
N ALA A 68 -1.98 15.43 24.94
CA ALA A 68 -3.36 15.87 25.16
C ALA A 68 -3.62 16.53 26.56
N ARG A 69 -2.75 16.26 27.53
CA ARG A 69 -2.86 16.81 28.89
C ARG A 69 -2.04 18.08 29.12
N THR A 70 -0.96 18.31 28.39
CA THR A 70 -0.05 19.45 28.59
C THR A 70 -0.06 20.43 27.43
N GLY A 71 -0.51 20.02 26.24
CA GLY A 71 -0.42 20.81 25.02
C GLY A 71 1.02 21.00 24.50
N GLU A 72 2.00 20.35 25.10
CA GLU A 72 3.42 20.44 24.70
C GLU A 72 3.73 19.42 23.60
N PRO A 73 4.71 19.70 22.72
CA PRO A 73 5.18 18.73 21.75
C PRO A 73 5.59 17.43 22.45
N ALA A 74 5.06 16.31 22.01
CA ALA A 74 5.43 15.02 22.56
C ALA A 74 6.84 14.65 22.08
N SER A 75 7.69 14.13 23.00
CA SER A 75 8.99 13.56 22.64
C SER A 75 8.80 12.38 21.67
N GLU A 76 9.65 12.24 20.66
CA GLU A 76 9.59 11.18 19.64
C GLU A 76 9.55 9.74 20.20
N THR A 77 9.96 9.56 21.47
CA THR A 77 9.90 8.28 22.17
C THR A 77 8.52 7.95 22.77
N ALA A 78 7.61 8.93 22.85
CA ALA A 78 6.24 8.74 23.37
C ALA A 78 5.21 8.22 22.35
N PRO A 79 5.36 8.42 21.02
CA PRO A 79 4.34 8.02 20.03
C PRO A 79 4.09 6.51 19.98
N GLU A 80 5.13 5.70 20.10
CA GLU A 80 4.98 4.25 19.95
C GLU A 80 4.16 3.58 21.07
N ALA A 81 4.24 4.08 22.29
CA ALA A 81 3.59 3.45 23.43
C ALA A 81 2.07 3.72 23.44
N TRP A 82 1.64 4.95 23.14
CA TRP A 82 0.21 5.28 23.12
C TRP A 82 -0.49 4.86 21.82
N MET A 83 0.22 4.87 20.67
CA MET A 83 -0.31 4.30 19.42
C MET A 83 -0.53 2.81 19.54
N ARG A 84 0.40 2.07 20.20
CA ARG A 84 0.20 0.66 20.54
C ARG A 84 -0.97 0.45 21.52
N ALA A 85 -1.19 1.36 22.46
CA ALA A 85 -2.31 1.29 23.41
C ALA A 85 -3.68 1.57 22.75
N LEU A 86 -3.70 2.24 21.59
CA LEU A 86 -4.92 2.52 20.82
C LEU A 86 -5.21 1.45 19.75
N GLU A 87 -4.23 0.62 19.40
CA GLU A 87 -4.46 -0.47 18.47
C GLU A 87 -5.29 -1.57 19.17
N PRO A 88 -6.49 -1.89 18.67
CA PRO A 88 -7.23 -3.01 19.22
C PRO A 88 -6.44 -4.30 19.03
N ALA A 89 -6.32 -5.12 20.05
CA ALA A 89 -5.80 -6.47 19.89
C ALA A 89 -6.74 -7.24 18.96
N LEU A 90 -6.28 -7.47 17.71
CA LEU A 90 -7.03 -8.26 16.74
C LEU A 90 -6.83 -9.74 17.06
N ILE A 91 -7.84 -10.36 17.67
CA ILE A 91 -7.82 -11.78 18.05
C ILE A 91 -8.69 -12.55 17.08
N THR A 92 -8.09 -13.50 16.36
CA THR A 92 -8.85 -14.45 15.53
C THR A 92 -9.54 -15.46 16.44
N ALA A 93 -10.83 -15.69 16.21
CA ALA A 93 -11.58 -16.67 16.95
C ALA A 93 -11.01 -18.10 16.72
N PRO A 94 -10.91 -18.95 17.76
CA PRO A 94 -10.26 -20.26 17.66
C PRO A 94 -10.80 -21.14 16.52
N GLU A 95 -12.09 -21.08 16.25
CA GLU A 95 -12.73 -21.83 15.17
C GLU A 95 -12.31 -21.36 13.75
N LEU A 96 -11.64 -20.21 13.64
CA LEU A 96 -11.13 -19.66 12.39
C LEU A 96 -9.63 -19.88 12.17
N GLU A 97 -8.93 -20.51 13.11
CA GLU A 97 -7.48 -20.74 12.99
C GLU A 97 -7.10 -21.52 11.73
N GLY A 98 -7.91 -22.52 11.35
CA GLY A 98 -7.71 -23.24 10.09
C GLY A 98 -7.85 -22.38 8.84
N VAL A 99 -8.84 -21.48 8.85
CA VAL A 99 -9.06 -20.51 7.77
C VAL A 99 -7.95 -19.47 7.76
N LEU A 100 -7.58 -18.94 8.91
CA LEU A 100 -6.46 -18.02 9.06
C LEU A 100 -5.17 -18.61 8.47
N ALA A 101 -4.82 -19.84 8.85
CA ALA A 101 -3.61 -20.52 8.37
C ALA A 101 -3.65 -20.76 6.85
N GLU A 102 -4.81 -21.05 6.28
CA GLU A 102 -4.97 -21.25 4.85
C GLU A 102 -4.85 -19.92 4.07
N LEU A 103 -5.51 -18.86 4.52
CA LEU A 103 -5.49 -17.56 3.85
C LEU A 103 -4.15 -16.83 4.01
N SER A 104 -3.52 -16.93 5.18
CA SER A 104 -2.19 -16.33 5.41
C SER A 104 -1.11 -16.90 4.49
N ARG A 105 -1.20 -18.19 4.14
CA ARG A 105 -0.29 -18.80 3.15
C ARG A 105 -0.51 -18.30 1.73
N ARG A 106 -1.68 -17.74 1.42
CA ARG A 106 -2.01 -17.19 0.11
C ARG A 106 -1.53 -15.75 -0.06
N GLU A 107 -1.49 -14.96 1.02
CA GLU A 107 -1.11 -13.55 0.95
C GLU A 107 0.42 -13.32 1.06
N PRO A 108 0.93 -12.33 0.37
CA PRO A 108 0.26 -11.46 -0.61
C PRO A 108 0.08 -12.18 -1.96
N ILE A 109 -1.15 -12.57 -2.31
CA ILE A 109 -1.46 -13.54 -3.37
C ILE A 109 -0.89 -13.15 -4.74
N PHE A 110 -0.93 -11.87 -5.10
CA PHE A 110 -0.42 -11.38 -6.39
C PHE A 110 1.11 -11.21 -6.44
N HIS A 111 1.82 -11.58 -5.35
CA HIS A 111 3.27 -11.63 -5.27
C HIS A 111 3.79 -13.07 -5.12
N ARG A 112 2.89 -14.05 -5.26
CA ARG A 112 3.19 -15.48 -5.06
C ARG A 112 3.03 -16.25 -6.37
N PRO A 113 4.12 -16.43 -7.15
CA PRO A 113 4.06 -17.14 -8.44
C PRO A 113 3.63 -18.61 -8.32
N GLU A 114 3.75 -19.20 -7.13
CA GLU A 114 3.29 -20.58 -6.87
C GLU A 114 1.78 -20.76 -7.00
N PHE A 115 0.97 -19.67 -6.94
CA PHE A 115 -0.47 -19.73 -7.21
C PHE A 115 -0.83 -19.49 -8.67
N GLY A 116 0.15 -19.11 -9.50
CA GLY A 116 0.02 -18.90 -10.92
C GLY A 116 0.44 -17.51 -11.33
N THR A 117 0.81 -17.37 -12.60
CA THR A 117 1.33 -16.12 -13.19
C THR A 117 0.64 -15.75 -14.49
N SER A 118 -0.31 -16.60 -14.95
CA SER A 118 -1.05 -16.34 -16.17
C SER A 118 -2.36 -15.58 -15.89
N ARG A 119 -2.89 -14.94 -16.93
CA ARG A 119 -4.21 -14.31 -16.89
C ARG A 119 -5.29 -15.25 -16.36
N ALA A 120 -5.31 -16.50 -16.83
CA ALA A 120 -6.27 -17.51 -16.40
C ALA A 120 -6.13 -17.84 -14.90
N ASP A 121 -4.92 -17.81 -14.36
CA ASP A 121 -4.68 -18.01 -12.94
C ASP A 121 -5.29 -16.86 -12.13
N PHE A 122 -5.04 -15.62 -12.53
CA PHE A 122 -5.57 -14.43 -11.86
C PHE A 122 -7.11 -14.37 -11.95
N GLU A 123 -7.70 -14.81 -13.06
CA GLU A 123 -9.14 -14.92 -13.20
C GLU A 123 -9.76 -15.97 -12.27
N ARG A 124 -9.05 -17.08 -12.01
CA ARG A 124 -9.48 -18.09 -11.04
C ARG A 124 -9.41 -17.58 -9.60
N MET A 125 -8.40 -16.76 -9.27
CA MET A 125 -8.17 -16.23 -7.92
C MET A 125 -9.13 -15.09 -7.54
N THR A 126 -9.75 -14.43 -8.52
CA THR A 126 -10.61 -13.26 -8.32
C THR A 126 -12.07 -13.56 -8.63
N ALA A 127 -12.99 -13.01 -7.83
CA ALA A 127 -14.41 -13.04 -8.15
C ALA A 127 -14.71 -12.17 -9.38
N GLU A 128 -15.83 -12.41 -10.05
CA GLU A 128 -16.21 -11.63 -11.24
C GLU A 128 -16.43 -10.15 -10.93
N ASP A 129 -16.96 -9.89 -9.73
CA ASP A 129 -17.22 -8.55 -9.18
C ASP A 129 -16.05 -7.97 -8.37
N TYR A 130 -14.85 -8.58 -8.48
CA TYR A 130 -13.66 -8.09 -7.78
C TYR A 130 -13.27 -6.66 -8.16
N TRP A 131 -12.87 -5.90 -7.17
CA TRP A 131 -12.21 -4.61 -7.32
C TRP A 131 -11.27 -4.36 -6.14
N GLU A 132 -10.38 -3.36 -6.25
CA GLU A 132 -9.48 -3.01 -5.15
C GLU A 132 -9.31 -1.50 -4.98
N THR A 133 -8.88 -1.12 -3.77
CA THR A 133 -8.33 0.19 -3.48
C THR A 133 -6.84 0.04 -3.19
N GLY A 134 -6.00 0.52 -4.10
CA GLY A 134 -4.56 0.51 -3.90
C GLY A 134 -4.13 1.40 -2.73
N ALA A 135 -2.90 1.23 -2.25
CA ALA A 135 -2.36 1.99 -1.13
C ALA A 135 -2.26 3.51 -1.38
N SER A 136 -2.37 3.94 -2.62
CA SER A 136 -2.50 5.36 -3.02
C SER A 136 -3.92 5.92 -2.88
N GLY A 137 -4.91 5.11 -2.46
CA GLY A 137 -6.32 5.47 -2.45
C GLY A 137 -7.04 5.35 -3.80
N ARG A 138 -6.32 5.05 -4.89
CA ARG A 138 -6.93 4.84 -6.21
C ARG A 138 -7.70 3.52 -6.25
N ARG A 139 -8.89 3.54 -6.87
CA ARG A 139 -9.69 2.35 -7.11
C ARG A 139 -9.38 1.73 -8.47
N TYR A 140 -9.32 0.42 -8.53
CA TYR A 140 -9.04 -0.36 -9.71
C TYR A 140 -10.13 -1.41 -9.91
N SER A 141 -10.64 -1.51 -11.13
CA SER A 141 -11.55 -2.59 -11.52
C SER A 141 -10.79 -3.91 -11.66
N ARG A 142 -11.52 -5.04 -11.60
CA ARG A 142 -10.95 -6.37 -11.88
C ARG A 142 -10.11 -6.37 -13.15
N LYS A 143 -10.68 -5.84 -14.25
CA LYS A 143 -9.98 -5.78 -15.55
C LYS A 143 -8.64 -5.04 -15.42
N SER A 144 -8.63 -3.87 -14.80
CA SER A 144 -7.41 -3.05 -14.64
C SER A 144 -6.34 -3.77 -13.84
N VAL A 145 -6.74 -4.49 -12.77
CA VAL A 145 -5.80 -5.28 -11.95
C VAL A 145 -5.23 -6.43 -12.74
N LEU A 146 -6.07 -7.19 -13.44
CA LEU A 146 -5.63 -8.34 -14.24
C LEU A 146 -4.69 -7.93 -15.38
N ASP A 147 -4.97 -6.81 -16.04
CA ASP A 147 -4.08 -6.27 -17.09
C ASP A 147 -2.72 -5.87 -16.51
N GLY A 148 -2.70 -5.20 -15.36
CA GLY A 148 -1.45 -4.83 -14.68
C GLY A 148 -0.65 -6.03 -14.16
N LEU A 149 -1.30 -7.09 -13.70
CA LEU A 149 -0.63 -8.33 -13.29
C LEU A 149 -0.02 -9.05 -14.49
N GLU A 150 -0.73 -9.14 -15.60
CA GLU A 150 -0.22 -9.74 -16.82
C GLU A 150 1.02 -9.00 -17.34
N GLU A 151 0.99 -7.66 -17.36
CA GLU A 151 2.14 -6.84 -17.69
C GLU A 151 3.31 -7.07 -16.72
N ARG A 152 3.05 -7.08 -15.41
CA ARG A 152 4.07 -7.30 -14.39
C ARG A 152 4.77 -8.64 -14.54
N PHE A 153 4.02 -9.72 -14.76
CA PHE A 153 4.57 -11.07 -14.89
C PHE A 153 5.12 -11.38 -16.29
N SER A 154 5.01 -10.45 -17.26
CA SER A 154 5.67 -10.58 -18.57
C SER A 154 7.19 -10.40 -18.50
N VAL A 155 7.69 -9.78 -17.42
CA VAL A 155 9.13 -9.56 -17.18
C VAL A 155 9.53 -10.27 -15.89
N PRO A 156 10.65 -11.03 -15.90
CA PRO A 156 11.17 -11.64 -14.68
C PRO A 156 11.44 -10.57 -13.61
N HIS A 157 10.87 -10.75 -12.44
CA HIS A 157 11.09 -9.87 -11.28
C HIS A 157 11.11 -10.72 -10.00
N ALA A 158 11.83 -10.26 -9.00
CA ALA A 158 11.84 -10.83 -7.68
C ALA A 158 11.22 -9.79 -6.72
N ASP A 159 10.17 -10.20 -6.04
CA ASP A 159 9.57 -9.38 -4.99
C ASP A 159 10.18 -9.72 -3.64
N VAL A 160 10.61 -8.71 -2.91
CA VAL A 160 11.01 -8.84 -1.51
C VAL A 160 9.87 -8.34 -0.65
N TRP A 161 9.34 -9.23 0.20
CA TRP A 161 8.24 -8.87 1.09
C TRP A 161 8.24 -9.71 2.37
N GLU A 162 7.71 -9.11 3.42
CA GLU A 162 7.46 -9.74 4.71
C GLU A 162 6.02 -9.46 5.12
N THR A 163 5.39 -10.45 5.75
CA THR A 163 4.01 -10.34 6.26
C THR A 163 3.96 -10.64 7.75
N ARG A 164 3.12 -9.92 8.48
CA ARG A 164 2.92 -10.11 9.92
C ARG A 164 1.52 -9.67 10.36
N GLU A 165 1.18 -9.97 11.62
CA GLU A 165 -0.05 -9.49 12.28
C GLU A 165 -1.31 -9.93 11.54
N PHE A 166 -1.34 -11.17 11.08
CA PHE A 166 -2.52 -11.72 10.43
C PHE A 166 -3.69 -11.86 11.40
N HIS A 167 -4.87 -11.43 10.95
CA HIS A 167 -6.12 -11.61 11.66
C HIS A 167 -7.23 -11.98 10.67
N CYS A 168 -8.07 -12.96 11.06
CA CYS A 168 -9.20 -13.42 10.27
C CYS A 168 -10.51 -13.21 11.01
N ARG A 169 -11.51 -12.68 10.29
CA ARG A 169 -12.89 -12.51 10.78
C ARG A 169 -13.87 -13.08 9.76
N ARG A 170 -14.82 -13.89 10.22
CA ARG A 170 -15.93 -14.35 9.39
C ARG A 170 -16.94 -13.21 9.20
N LEU A 171 -17.30 -12.92 7.95
CA LEU A 171 -18.32 -11.95 7.57
C LEU A 171 -19.65 -12.62 7.25
N SER A 172 -19.62 -13.80 6.61
CA SER A 172 -20.78 -14.65 6.33
C SER A 172 -20.37 -16.12 6.34
N GLU A 173 -21.26 -17.03 5.94
CA GLU A 173 -21.02 -18.47 5.94
C GLU A 173 -19.76 -18.86 5.13
N ASP A 174 -19.53 -18.20 4.00
CA ASP A 174 -18.46 -18.49 3.04
C ASP A 174 -17.47 -17.33 2.85
N THR A 175 -17.66 -16.21 3.55
CA THR A 175 -16.91 -14.96 3.29
C THR A 175 -16.15 -14.52 4.53
N TYR A 176 -14.89 -14.17 4.35
CA TYR A 176 -13.94 -13.86 5.41
C TYR A 176 -13.16 -12.59 5.10
N LEU A 177 -12.93 -11.76 6.12
CA LEU A 177 -11.98 -10.65 6.08
C LEU A 177 -10.65 -11.14 6.66
N LEU A 178 -9.59 -11.02 5.88
CA LEU A 178 -8.21 -11.19 6.34
C LEU A 178 -7.54 -9.84 6.37
N THR A 179 -6.95 -9.48 7.50
CA THR A 179 -6.09 -8.29 7.61
C THR A 179 -4.67 -8.71 7.97
N TYR A 180 -3.68 -7.94 7.50
CA TYR A 180 -2.27 -8.18 7.80
C TYR A 180 -1.43 -6.94 7.51
N THR A 181 -0.20 -6.94 8.00
CA THR A 181 0.80 -5.94 7.70
C THR A 181 1.77 -6.50 6.65
N LEU A 182 2.04 -5.72 5.61
CA LEU A 182 2.95 -6.06 4.52
C LEU A 182 4.08 -5.03 4.45
N LEU A 183 5.32 -5.49 4.56
CA LEU A 183 6.53 -4.72 4.26
C LEU A 183 7.06 -5.17 2.90
N GLN A 184 7.16 -4.24 1.95
CA GLN A 184 7.70 -4.48 0.60
C GLN A 184 9.03 -3.73 0.43
N ASP A 185 10.00 -4.41 -0.17
CA ASP A 185 11.33 -3.86 -0.50
C ASP A 185 12.03 -3.21 0.71
N HIS A 186 11.77 -3.71 1.93
CA HIS A 186 12.27 -3.19 3.21
C HIS A 186 11.93 -1.72 3.51
N GLN A 187 11.05 -1.10 2.73
CA GLN A 187 10.77 0.35 2.82
C GLN A 187 9.29 0.68 2.86
N ARG A 188 8.44 -0.09 2.17
CA ARG A 188 7.03 0.23 2.02
C ARG A 188 6.19 -0.58 2.99
N LEU A 189 5.85 0.01 4.12
CA LEU A 189 4.94 -0.57 5.11
C LEU A 189 3.49 -0.25 4.74
N THR A 190 2.64 -1.26 4.72
CA THR A 190 1.21 -1.10 4.45
C THR A 190 0.39 -2.04 5.31
N ARG A 191 -0.80 -1.59 5.75
CA ARG A 191 -1.84 -2.46 6.27
C ARG A 191 -2.73 -2.91 5.14
N ARG A 192 -3.02 -4.20 5.11
CA ARG A 192 -3.79 -4.84 4.05
C ARG A 192 -5.08 -5.40 4.60
N ALA A 193 -6.13 -5.34 3.78
CA ALA A 193 -7.40 -5.99 4.03
C ALA A 193 -7.86 -6.70 2.75
N THR A 194 -8.13 -8.00 2.85
CA THR A 194 -8.63 -8.81 1.75
C THR A 194 -9.93 -9.50 2.16
N ILE A 195 -10.97 -9.35 1.36
CA ILE A 195 -12.19 -10.14 1.51
C ILE A 195 -12.09 -11.36 0.62
N TRP A 196 -12.09 -12.52 1.25
CA TRP A 196 -12.03 -13.82 0.63
C TRP A 196 -13.39 -14.52 0.66
N ARG A 197 -13.76 -15.15 -0.44
CA ARG A 197 -14.94 -16.02 -0.53
C ARG A 197 -14.52 -17.45 -0.81
N LYS A 198 -15.02 -18.38 -0.02
CA LYS A 198 -14.84 -19.82 -0.27
C LYS A 198 -15.91 -20.29 -1.26
N THR A 199 -15.48 -20.86 -2.39
CA THR A 199 -16.38 -21.39 -3.43
C THR A 199 -16.11 -22.89 -3.65
N PRO A 200 -16.98 -23.62 -4.36
CA PRO A 200 -16.67 -25.00 -4.74
C PRO A 200 -15.35 -25.15 -5.52
N ASP A 201 -14.96 -24.13 -6.29
CA ASP A 201 -13.73 -24.10 -7.09
C ASP A 201 -12.50 -23.61 -6.31
N GLY A 202 -12.66 -23.30 -5.02
CA GLY A 202 -11.61 -22.78 -4.14
C GLY A 202 -11.83 -21.37 -3.66
N TRP A 203 -10.76 -20.74 -3.17
CA TRP A 203 -10.81 -19.38 -2.64
C TRP A 203 -10.74 -18.33 -3.74
N LYS A 204 -11.61 -17.32 -3.65
CA LYS A 204 -11.61 -16.16 -4.54
C LYS A 204 -11.55 -14.85 -3.75
N ILE A 205 -10.77 -13.91 -4.23
CA ILE A 205 -10.75 -12.54 -3.69
C ILE A 205 -11.95 -11.78 -4.24
N VAL A 206 -12.70 -11.13 -3.35
CA VAL A 206 -13.83 -10.26 -3.68
C VAL A 206 -13.41 -8.79 -3.65
N TYR A 207 -12.57 -8.44 -2.69
CA TYR A 207 -12.08 -7.08 -2.51
C TYR A 207 -10.67 -7.09 -1.88
N HIS A 208 -9.84 -6.14 -2.27
CA HIS A 208 -8.56 -5.89 -1.62
C HIS A 208 -8.34 -4.41 -1.35
N GLN A 209 -7.69 -4.10 -0.24
CA GLN A 209 -7.29 -2.74 0.10
C GLN A 209 -5.90 -2.71 0.71
N GLY A 210 -5.11 -1.72 0.30
CA GLY A 210 -3.87 -1.33 0.94
C GLY A 210 -3.98 0.07 1.54
N THR A 211 -3.34 0.29 2.69
CA THR A 211 -3.19 1.61 3.32
C THR A 211 -1.73 1.78 3.73
N ILE A 212 -1.08 2.85 3.31
CA ILE A 212 0.29 3.19 3.75
C ILE A 212 0.25 3.59 5.23
N VAL A 213 1.26 3.16 6.00
CA VAL A 213 1.39 3.43 7.45
C VAL A 213 2.66 4.24 7.69
#